data_f86c91a28d3a4b3c8a49eccb94a85044
#
_entry.id   f86c91a28d3a4b3c8a49eccb94a85044
#
_cell.length_a   1.000
_cell.length_b   1.000
_cell.length_c   1.000
_cell.angle_alpha   90.00
_cell.angle_beta   90.00
_cell.angle_gamma   90.00
#
_symmetry.space_group_name_H-M   'P 1'
#
loop_
_entity.id
_entity.type
_entity.pdbx_description
1 polymer ?
#
loop_
_entity_poly.entity_id
_entity_poly.type
_entity_poly.pdbx_seq_one_letter_code
_entity_poly.pdbx_strand_id
1 'polypeptide(L)'
;MNDQAFMGRALQLAALGLYTTDPNPRVGSVVVRDGAIVGEGAHWRAGEAHAEIHALRAAGERVRGATVYITLEPCSHHGRTPPCADALIAAGVARVVVAMQDPNPLVSGRGLERLRKAGIAVETGVMEFEARALNPGFVRRMHGGRPWVRVKLASSLDGRTAMASGDPAHVVMPGGTASPHW
;
A
#
# COMPACT_ATOMS: atom_id res chain seq x y z
N MET A 1 -3.06 -9.77 -20.80
CA MET A 1 -2.57 -9.99 -19.40
C MET A 1 -3.65 -9.48 -18.46
N ASN A 2 -4.00 -10.20 -17.41
CA ASN A 2 -5.06 -9.72 -16.49
C ASN A 2 -4.45 -8.79 -15.42
N ASP A 3 -4.21 -7.52 -15.77
CA ASP A 3 -3.59 -6.53 -14.89
C ASP A 3 -4.38 -6.32 -13.59
N GLN A 4 -5.72 -6.42 -13.66
CA GLN A 4 -6.57 -6.31 -12.46
C GLN A 4 -6.31 -7.45 -11.47
N ALA A 5 -6.09 -8.68 -11.92
CA ALA A 5 -5.82 -9.79 -11.02
C ALA A 5 -4.49 -9.61 -10.27
N PHE A 6 -3.44 -9.20 -10.97
CA PHE A 6 -2.12 -8.96 -10.35
C PHE A 6 -2.12 -7.71 -9.47
N MET A 7 -2.82 -6.64 -9.86
CA MET A 7 -3.00 -5.47 -9.00
C MET A 7 -3.86 -5.80 -7.78
N GLY A 8 -4.91 -6.61 -7.93
CA GLY A 8 -5.70 -7.12 -6.80
C GLY A 8 -4.83 -7.88 -5.79
N ARG A 9 -3.87 -8.68 -6.27
CA ARG A 9 -2.91 -9.35 -5.40
C ARG A 9 -1.97 -8.36 -4.68
N ALA A 10 -1.49 -7.34 -5.39
CA ALA A 10 -0.69 -6.27 -4.76
C ALA A 10 -1.48 -5.51 -3.68
N LEU A 11 -2.77 -5.25 -3.89
CA LEU A 11 -3.65 -4.63 -2.90
C LEU A 11 -3.85 -5.53 -1.65
N GLN A 12 -3.99 -6.84 -1.81
CA GLN A 12 -4.03 -7.78 -0.68
C GLN A 12 -2.75 -7.73 0.15
N LEU A 13 -1.58 -7.68 -0.50
CA LEU A 13 -0.30 -7.54 0.17
C LEU A 13 -0.20 -6.20 0.92
N ALA A 14 -0.64 -5.10 0.30
CA ALA A 14 -0.68 -3.79 0.95
C ALA A 14 -1.52 -3.78 2.22
N ALA A 15 -2.65 -4.50 2.23
CA ALA A 15 -3.54 -4.59 3.39
C ALA A 15 -2.87 -5.22 4.63
N LEU A 16 -1.82 -6.03 4.46
CA LEU A 16 -1.07 -6.63 5.57
C LEU A 16 -0.39 -5.58 6.46
N GLY A 17 -0.07 -4.39 5.91
CA GLY A 17 0.51 -3.29 6.66
C GLY A 17 -0.48 -2.45 7.49
N LEU A 18 -1.75 -2.89 7.65
CA LEU A 18 -2.83 -2.08 8.22
C LEU A 18 -2.51 -1.46 9.60
N TYR A 19 -1.75 -2.14 10.42
CA TYR A 19 -1.48 -1.71 11.80
C TYR A 19 -0.01 -1.35 12.08
N THR A 20 0.86 -1.43 11.08
CA THR A 20 2.30 -1.36 11.30
C THR A 20 3.03 -0.31 10.46
N THR A 21 2.44 0.16 9.36
CA THR A 21 3.13 1.08 8.45
C THR A 21 2.98 2.55 8.81
N ASP A 22 2.02 2.92 9.66
CA ASP A 22 1.79 4.34 10.00
C ASP A 22 3.08 5.00 10.53
N PRO A 23 3.44 6.20 10.10
CA PRO A 23 2.72 7.16 9.26
C PRO A 23 2.87 6.94 7.73
N ASN A 24 3.57 5.89 7.30
CA ASN A 24 3.76 5.57 5.89
C ASN A 24 2.49 4.96 5.26
N PRO A 25 2.28 5.11 3.95
CA PRO A 25 1.21 4.43 3.26
C PRO A 25 1.43 2.92 3.21
N ARG A 26 0.35 2.17 3.16
CA ARG A 26 0.36 0.73 2.88
C ARG A 26 0.60 0.54 1.40
N VAL A 27 1.64 -0.21 1.08
CA VAL A 27 2.03 -0.48 -0.30
C VAL A 27 2.28 -1.97 -0.48
N GLY A 28 1.82 -2.51 -1.59
CA GLY A 28 2.10 -3.85 -2.04
C GLY A 28 2.67 -3.84 -3.44
N SER A 29 3.51 -4.81 -3.74
CA SER A 29 4.15 -4.97 -5.04
C SER A 29 4.20 -6.44 -5.46
N VAL A 30 3.95 -6.69 -6.75
CA VAL A 30 3.97 -8.01 -7.36
C VAL A 30 4.80 -7.96 -8.63
N VAL A 31 5.75 -8.87 -8.77
CA VAL A 31 6.57 -9.05 -9.97
C VAL A 31 6.03 -10.23 -10.76
N VAL A 32 5.72 -9.99 -12.04
CA VAL A 32 5.15 -11.00 -12.94
C VAL A 32 6.06 -11.21 -14.13
N ARG A 33 6.42 -12.46 -14.40
CA ARG A 33 7.18 -12.88 -15.57
C ARG A 33 6.46 -14.02 -16.26
N ASP A 34 6.28 -13.90 -17.58
CA ASP A 34 5.63 -14.92 -18.41
C ASP A 34 4.25 -15.38 -17.89
N GLY A 35 3.46 -14.41 -17.34
CA GLY A 35 2.14 -14.64 -16.78
C GLY A 35 2.11 -15.24 -15.36
N ALA A 36 3.26 -15.53 -14.76
CA ALA A 36 3.39 -16.08 -13.41
C ALA A 36 3.94 -15.04 -12.43
N ILE A 37 3.44 -15.04 -11.20
CA ILE A 37 4.00 -14.26 -10.11
C ILE A 37 5.36 -14.89 -9.71
N VAL A 38 6.42 -14.10 -9.79
CA VAL A 38 7.78 -14.51 -9.46
C VAL A 38 8.35 -13.83 -8.24
N GLY A 39 7.70 -12.77 -7.73
CA GLY A 39 8.08 -12.08 -6.51
C GLY A 39 6.94 -11.25 -5.96
N GLU A 40 6.85 -11.18 -4.65
CA GLU A 40 5.83 -10.42 -3.93
C GLU A 40 6.47 -9.65 -2.78
N GLY A 41 5.90 -8.49 -2.45
CA GLY A 41 6.37 -7.67 -1.35
C GLY A 41 5.29 -6.76 -0.79
N ALA A 42 5.40 -6.49 0.49
CA ALA A 42 4.58 -5.50 1.20
C ALA A 42 5.49 -4.56 1.97
N HIS A 43 5.04 -3.33 2.18
CA HIS A 43 5.66 -2.45 3.16
C HIS A 43 5.15 -2.86 4.55
N TRP A 44 6.05 -3.35 5.40
CA TRP A 44 5.68 -3.93 6.69
C TRP A 44 5.67 -2.90 7.82
N ARG A 45 6.67 -2.02 7.87
CA ARG A 45 6.82 -1.03 8.95
C ARG A 45 7.48 0.25 8.43
N ALA A 46 7.11 1.38 9.02
CA ALA A 46 7.78 2.65 8.76
C ALA A 46 9.29 2.54 9.06
N GLY A 47 10.10 3.00 8.11
CA GLY A 47 11.57 2.97 8.20
C GLY A 47 12.22 1.69 7.66
N GLU A 48 11.45 0.64 7.35
CA GLU A 48 11.93 -0.57 6.67
C GLU A 48 11.88 -0.43 5.15
N ALA A 49 12.34 -1.48 4.45
CA ALA A 49 12.31 -1.53 2.99
C ALA A 49 10.88 -1.41 2.44
N HIS A 50 10.74 -0.74 1.31
CA HIS A 50 9.46 -0.60 0.61
C HIS A 50 9.05 -1.91 -0.06
N ALA A 51 7.78 -2.03 -0.41
CA ALA A 51 7.19 -3.22 -1.03
C ALA A 51 7.93 -3.66 -2.29
N GLU A 52 8.35 -2.71 -3.13
CA GLU A 52 9.09 -2.95 -4.36
C GLU A 52 10.40 -3.69 -4.09
N ILE A 53 11.13 -3.27 -3.06
CA ILE A 53 12.42 -3.88 -2.71
C ILE A 53 12.23 -5.33 -2.25
N HIS A 54 11.18 -5.61 -1.48
CA HIS A 54 10.85 -6.98 -1.08
C HIS A 54 10.47 -7.83 -2.31
N ALA A 55 9.62 -7.31 -3.20
CA ALA A 55 9.19 -8.01 -4.41
C ALA A 55 10.37 -8.29 -5.37
N LEU A 56 11.26 -7.31 -5.58
CA LEU A 56 12.45 -7.46 -6.41
C LEU A 56 13.41 -8.53 -5.84
N ARG A 57 13.64 -8.52 -4.52
CA ARG A 57 14.46 -9.53 -3.85
C ARG A 57 13.89 -10.94 -3.99
N ALA A 58 12.57 -11.07 -3.81
CA ALA A 58 11.89 -12.36 -3.96
C ALA A 58 11.92 -12.89 -5.40
N ALA A 59 11.85 -12.00 -6.39
CA ALA A 59 11.93 -12.38 -7.80
C ALA A 59 13.36 -12.79 -8.24
N GLY A 60 14.40 -12.23 -7.62
CA GLY A 60 15.79 -12.48 -7.99
C GLY A 60 16.05 -12.14 -9.46
N GLU A 61 16.75 -13.00 -10.17
CA GLU A 61 17.10 -12.77 -11.59
C GLU A 61 15.89 -12.76 -12.54
N ARG A 62 14.76 -13.33 -12.11
CA ARG A 62 13.51 -13.37 -12.89
C ARG A 62 12.87 -11.99 -13.07
N VAL A 63 13.36 -10.97 -12.38
CA VAL A 63 12.86 -9.60 -12.48
C VAL A 63 13.19 -8.95 -13.82
N ARG A 64 14.30 -9.35 -14.47
CA ARG A 64 14.71 -8.75 -15.74
C ARG A 64 13.69 -8.99 -16.84
N GLY A 65 13.17 -7.90 -17.43
CA GLY A 65 12.13 -7.94 -18.44
C GLY A 65 10.72 -8.31 -17.90
N ALA A 66 10.53 -8.34 -16.57
CA ALA A 66 9.24 -8.59 -15.94
C ALA A 66 8.32 -7.35 -15.95
N THR A 67 7.04 -7.57 -15.66
CA THR A 67 6.09 -6.51 -15.30
C THR A 67 5.98 -6.42 -13.78
N VAL A 68 6.01 -5.20 -13.23
CA VAL A 68 5.86 -4.96 -11.79
C VAL A 68 4.57 -4.19 -11.55
N TYR A 69 3.74 -4.69 -10.67
CA TYR A 69 2.49 -4.07 -10.21
C TYR A 69 2.73 -3.46 -8.84
N ILE A 70 2.35 -2.19 -8.65
CA ILE A 70 2.58 -1.44 -7.42
C ILE A 70 1.33 -0.64 -7.09
N THR A 71 0.88 -0.71 -5.85
CA THR A 71 -0.36 -0.03 -5.43
C THR A 71 -0.23 1.49 -5.28
N LEU A 72 1.00 2.01 -5.23
CA LEU A 72 1.31 3.45 -5.13
C LEU A 72 2.53 3.76 -5.99
N GLU A 73 2.60 4.97 -6.53
CA GLU A 73 3.77 5.46 -7.28
C GLU A 73 5.09 5.19 -6.53
N PRO A 74 6.10 4.56 -7.18
CA PRO A 74 7.40 4.32 -6.57
C PRO A 74 8.12 5.63 -6.28
N CYS A 75 8.74 5.72 -5.10
CA CYS A 75 9.44 6.92 -4.66
C CYS A 75 10.62 7.25 -5.58
N SER A 76 10.84 8.58 -5.78
CA SER A 76 11.90 9.13 -6.64
C SER A 76 12.94 9.96 -5.88
N HIS A 77 12.76 10.16 -4.58
CA HIS A 77 13.66 10.93 -3.73
C HIS A 77 14.51 10.00 -2.85
N HIS A 78 15.72 10.42 -2.55
CA HIS A 78 16.59 9.75 -1.59
C HIS A 78 16.07 10.01 -0.17
N GLY A 79 15.70 8.94 0.50
CA GLY A 79 15.42 8.92 1.93
C GLY A 79 16.55 8.20 2.68
N ARG A 80 16.19 7.32 3.60
CA ARG A 80 17.14 6.40 4.25
C ARG A 80 17.66 5.31 3.32
N THR A 81 16.95 5.04 2.23
CA THR A 81 17.27 4.06 1.19
C THR A 81 17.25 4.74 -0.19
N PRO A 82 17.94 4.19 -1.19
CA PRO A 82 17.81 4.65 -2.57
C PRO A 82 16.36 4.62 -3.05
N PRO A 83 15.97 5.49 -4.01
CA PRO A 83 14.62 5.52 -4.56
C PRO A 83 14.20 4.19 -5.16
N CYS A 84 12.95 3.79 -4.94
CA CYS A 84 12.41 2.56 -5.54
C CYS A 84 12.38 2.62 -7.07
N ALA A 85 12.16 3.80 -7.65
CA ALA A 85 12.25 3.99 -9.10
C ALA A 85 13.62 3.58 -9.64
N ASP A 86 14.72 3.92 -8.94
CA ASP A 86 16.08 3.54 -9.34
C ASP A 86 16.31 2.04 -9.21
N ALA A 87 15.78 1.43 -8.15
CA ALA A 87 15.88 -0.01 -7.96
C ALA A 87 15.16 -0.78 -9.09
N LEU A 88 13.98 -0.31 -9.52
CA LEU A 88 13.24 -0.88 -10.65
C LEU A 88 14.01 -0.75 -11.97
N ILE A 89 14.63 0.43 -12.21
CA ILE A 89 15.47 0.67 -13.39
C ILE A 89 16.69 -0.27 -13.38
N ALA A 90 17.42 -0.32 -12.28
CA ALA A 90 18.61 -1.16 -12.14
C ALA A 90 18.30 -2.66 -12.29
N ALA A 91 17.10 -3.09 -11.84
CA ALA A 91 16.63 -4.45 -12.00
C ALA A 91 16.26 -4.82 -13.45
N GLY A 92 16.13 -3.83 -14.33
CA GLY A 92 15.82 -4.04 -15.74
C GLY A 92 14.44 -4.56 -16.01
N VAL A 93 13.43 -4.04 -15.27
CA VAL A 93 12.01 -4.36 -15.51
C VAL A 93 11.55 -3.78 -16.86
N ALA A 94 10.66 -4.45 -17.56
CA ALA A 94 10.16 -3.98 -18.86
C ALA A 94 8.93 -3.07 -18.73
N ARG A 95 8.07 -3.31 -17.74
CA ARG A 95 6.81 -2.57 -17.53
C ARG A 95 6.53 -2.39 -16.05
N VAL A 96 5.98 -1.24 -15.70
CA VAL A 96 5.48 -0.94 -14.36
C VAL A 96 4.02 -0.49 -14.46
N VAL A 97 3.15 -1.14 -13.71
CA VAL A 97 1.73 -0.83 -13.59
C VAL A 97 1.49 -0.30 -12.19
N VAL A 98 0.97 0.92 -12.09
CA VAL A 98 0.76 1.62 -10.82
C VAL A 98 -0.72 1.87 -10.62
N ALA A 99 -1.26 1.50 -9.45
CA ALA A 99 -2.67 1.73 -9.17
C ALA A 99 -2.98 3.22 -9.02
N MET A 100 -2.23 3.95 -8.19
CA MET A 100 -2.44 5.37 -7.98
C MET A 100 -1.13 6.17 -7.96
N GLN A 101 -1.18 7.37 -8.49
CA GLN A 101 -0.11 8.35 -8.38
C GLN A 101 0.00 8.84 -6.92
N ASP A 102 1.22 9.16 -6.48
CA ASP A 102 1.42 9.69 -5.12
C ASP A 102 0.69 11.04 -4.98
N PRO A 103 -0.21 11.19 -4.01
CA PRO A 103 -0.93 12.43 -3.77
C PRO A 103 -0.06 13.56 -3.20
N ASN A 104 1.18 13.27 -2.78
CA ASN A 104 2.10 14.27 -2.30
C ASN A 104 2.61 15.13 -3.47
N PRO A 105 2.33 16.46 -3.50
CA PRO A 105 2.75 17.34 -4.59
C PRO A 105 4.27 17.37 -4.84
N LEU A 106 5.07 17.04 -3.82
CA LEU A 106 6.53 17.00 -3.91
C LEU A 106 7.05 15.73 -4.59
N VAL A 107 6.22 14.71 -4.73
CA VAL A 107 6.58 13.39 -5.31
C VAL A 107 5.82 13.13 -6.59
N SER A 108 4.58 13.53 -6.63
CA SER A 108 3.56 13.25 -7.65
C SER A 108 4.10 13.29 -9.08
N GLY A 109 4.09 12.14 -9.75
CA GLY A 109 4.50 11.96 -11.15
C GLY A 109 6.02 11.83 -11.38
N ARG A 110 6.86 12.18 -10.41
CA ARG A 110 8.33 12.17 -10.61
C ARG A 110 8.90 10.76 -10.72
N GLY A 111 8.35 9.80 -9.95
CA GLY A 111 8.73 8.40 -10.04
C GLY A 111 8.35 7.80 -11.39
N LEU A 112 7.13 8.09 -11.84
CA LEU A 112 6.62 7.64 -13.14
C LEU A 112 7.43 8.23 -14.31
N GLU A 113 7.74 9.53 -14.24
CA GLU A 113 8.55 10.19 -15.26
C GLU A 113 9.97 9.60 -15.35
N ARG A 114 10.57 9.31 -14.19
CA ARG A 114 11.91 8.71 -14.11
C ARG A 114 11.95 7.33 -14.76
N LEU A 115 10.93 6.50 -14.52
CA LEU A 115 10.78 5.19 -15.17
C LEU A 115 10.63 5.32 -16.69
N ARG A 116 9.77 6.25 -17.15
CA ARG A 116 9.56 6.49 -18.59
C ARG A 116 10.85 6.98 -19.29
N LYS A 117 11.61 7.88 -18.65
CA LYS A 117 12.90 8.36 -19.17
C LYS A 117 13.94 7.23 -19.29
N ALA A 118 13.84 6.21 -18.47
CA ALA A 118 14.68 5.01 -18.54
C ALA A 118 14.20 3.97 -19.58
N GLY A 119 13.13 4.28 -20.34
CA GLY A 119 12.59 3.38 -21.37
C GLY A 119 11.64 2.31 -20.86
N ILE A 120 11.21 2.39 -19.60
CA ILE A 120 10.27 1.45 -19.01
C ILE A 120 8.83 1.85 -19.38
N ALA A 121 8.02 0.90 -19.85
CA ALA A 121 6.60 1.13 -20.11
C ALA A 121 5.86 1.36 -18.78
N VAL A 122 5.13 2.48 -18.65
CA VAL A 122 4.43 2.85 -17.41
C VAL A 122 2.95 3.07 -17.68
N GLU A 123 2.13 2.32 -16.96
CA GLU A 123 0.68 2.44 -16.94
C GLU A 123 0.19 2.82 -15.53
N THR A 124 -0.88 3.61 -15.44
CA THR A 124 -1.43 4.10 -14.17
C THR A 124 -2.95 3.99 -14.16
N GLY A 125 -3.54 3.92 -12.95
CA GLY A 125 -4.99 3.94 -12.77
C GLY A 125 -5.64 2.57 -12.63
N VAL A 126 -4.88 1.49 -12.69
CA VAL A 126 -5.44 0.13 -12.52
C VAL A 126 -5.83 -0.08 -11.06
N MET A 127 -7.13 -0.19 -10.78
CA MET A 127 -7.70 -0.30 -9.43
C MET A 127 -7.34 0.89 -8.52
N GLU A 128 -7.37 2.11 -9.07
CA GLU A 128 -7.01 3.33 -8.32
C GLU A 128 -7.94 3.57 -7.13
N PHE A 129 -9.24 3.30 -7.29
CA PHE A 129 -10.22 3.49 -6.23
C PHE A 129 -9.89 2.64 -5.00
N GLU A 130 -9.58 1.37 -5.20
CA GLU A 130 -9.21 0.43 -4.14
C GLU A 130 -7.89 0.81 -3.47
N ALA A 131 -6.91 1.26 -4.25
CA ALA A 131 -5.63 1.73 -3.72
C ALA A 131 -5.79 2.98 -2.83
N ARG A 132 -6.64 3.93 -3.24
CA ARG A 132 -6.99 5.11 -2.42
C ARG A 132 -7.73 4.71 -1.15
N ALA A 133 -8.66 3.76 -1.24
CA ALA A 133 -9.43 3.27 -0.10
C ALA A 133 -8.56 2.57 0.96
N LEU A 134 -7.42 1.98 0.58
CA LEU A 134 -6.46 1.44 1.53
C LEU A 134 -5.77 2.51 2.38
N ASN A 135 -5.58 3.72 1.84
CA ASN A 135 -4.75 4.76 2.44
C ASN A 135 -5.50 6.09 2.68
N PRO A 136 -6.75 6.10 3.24
CA PRO A 136 -7.56 7.31 3.30
C PRO A 136 -6.90 8.42 4.14
N GLY A 137 -6.26 8.06 5.26
CA GLY A 137 -5.56 9.01 6.12
C GLY A 137 -4.34 9.64 5.43
N PHE A 138 -3.54 8.82 4.73
CA PHE A 138 -2.39 9.30 3.95
C PHE A 138 -2.84 10.23 2.82
N VAL A 139 -3.81 9.81 2.01
CA VAL A 139 -4.34 10.61 0.91
C VAL A 139 -4.87 11.95 1.43
N ARG A 140 -5.64 11.93 2.52
CA ARG A 140 -6.20 13.15 3.13
C ARG A 140 -5.11 14.09 3.61
N ARG A 141 -4.08 13.57 4.27
CA ARG A 141 -2.94 14.36 4.77
C ARG A 141 -2.18 15.03 3.63
N MET A 142 -1.94 14.32 2.51
CA MET A 142 -1.18 14.88 1.38
C MET A 142 -1.93 15.96 0.62
N HIS A 143 -3.26 15.90 0.55
CA HIS A 143 -4.07 16.96 -0.05
C HIS A 143 -4.28 18.17 0.86
N GLY A 144 -3.79 18.12 2.11
CA GLY A 144 -4.03 19.14 3.11
C GLY A 144 -5.44 19.10 3.70
N GLY A 145 -5.68 19.89 4.75
CA GLY A 145 -6.98 20.02 5.38
C GLY A 145 -7.14 19.20 6.66
N ARG A 146 -8.38 18.88 7.02
CA ARG A 146 -8.70 18.20 8.27
C ARG A 146 -8.23 16.75 8.25
N PRO A 147 -7.82 16.18 9.41
CA PRO A 147 -7.42 14.79 9.50
C PRO A 147 -8.58 13.84 9.13
N TRP A 148 -8.21 12.62 8.73
CA TRP A 148 -9.18 11.54 8.60
C TRP A 148 -9.54 11.04 10.00
N VAL A 149 -10.81 11.19 10.37
CA VAL A 149 -11.32 10.75 11.69
C VAL A 149 -12.16 9.49 11.50
N ARG A 150 -11.83 8.46 12.25
CA ARG A 150 -12.64 7.24 12.34
C ARG A 150 -13.12 7.09 13.78
N VAL A 151 -14.42 7.08 13.96
CA VAL A 151 -15.05 6.85 15.27
C VAL A 151 -15.61 5.43 15.27
N LYS A 152 -15.22 4.63 16.27
CA LYS A 152 -15.83 3.32 16.55
C LYS A 152 -16.64 3.48 17.83
N LEU A 153 -17.95 3.28 17.71
CA LEU A 153 -18.86 3.28 18.85
C LEU A 153 -19.39 1.85 19.05
N ALA A 154 -19.36 1.39 20.29
CA ALA A 154 -20.07 0.19 20.71
C ALA A 154 -21.30 0.63 21.53
N SER A 155 -22.45 0.11 21.17
CA SER A 155 -23.68 0.40 21.89
C SER A 155 -24.57 -0.85 21.95
N SER A 156 -25.44 -0.92 22.96
CA SER A 156 -26.53 -1.88 22.99
C SER A 156 -27.56 -1.58 21.89
N LEU A 157 -28.50 -2.49 21.70
CA LEU A 157 -29.57 -2.34 20.69
C LEU A 157 -30.44 -1.10 20.93
N ASP A 158 -30.59 -0.67 22.18
CA ASP A 158 -31.28 0.57 22.58
C ASP A 158 -30.36 1.81 22.61
N GLY A 159 -29.16 1.72 22.06
CA GLY A 159 -28.23 2.84 21.85
C GLY A 159 -27.42 3.26 23.09
N ARG A 160 -27.39 2.46 24.16
CA ARG A 160 -26.63 2.77 25.37
C ARG A 160 -25.16 2.36 25.18
N THR A 161 -24.25 3.21 25.63
CA THR A 161 -22.79 2.99 25.56
C THR A 161 -22.20 2.49 26.87
N ALA A 162 -22.99 2.46 27.96
CA ALA A 162 -22.60 1.95 29.27
C ALA A 162 -23.82 1.37 29.99
N MET A 163 -23.59 0.54 31.01
CA MET A 163 -24.60 0.08 31.92
C MET A 163 -25.09 1.22 32.84
N ALA A 164 -26.24 1.04 33.50
CA ALA A 164 -26.75 2.00 34.49
C ALA A 164 -25.78 2.23 35.68
N SER A 165 -24.91 1.26 35.97
CA SER A 165 -23.81 1.36 36.95
C SER A 165 -22.70 2.32 36.54
N GLY A 166 -22.67 2.77 35.28
CA GLY A 166 -21.56 3.54 34.71
C GLY A 166 -20.39 2.70 34.21
N ASP A 167 -20.42 1.39 34.40
CA ASP A 167 -19.40 0.50 33.84
C ASP A 167 -19.48 0.48 32.31
N PRO A 168 -18.35 0.52 31.60
CA PRO A 168 -18.36 0.40 30.15
C PRO A 168 -19.00 -0.91 29.74
N ALA A 169 -20.01 -0.85 28.89
CA ALA A 169 -20.65 -2.04 28.37
C ALA A 169 -19.63 -2.91 27.63
N HIS A 170 -19.37 -4.10 28.16
CA HIS A 170 -18.65 -5.12 27.43
C HIS A 170 -19.54 -5.64 26.31
N VAL A 171 -19.41 -5.06 25.12
CA VAL A 171 -20.02 -5.63 23.92
C VAL A 171 -19.20 -6.86 23.57
N VAL A 172 -19.63 -8.01 24.08
CA VAL A 172 -19.04 -9.30 23.72
C VAL A 172 -19.46 -9.62 22.30
N MET A 173 -18.52 -9.52 21.37
CA MET A 173 -18.71 -10.05 20.02
C MET A 173 -18.70 -11.60 20.11
N PRO A 174 -19.62 -12.31 19.46
CA PRO A 174 -19.59 -13.77 19.43
C PRO A 174 -18.22 -14.25 18.90
N GLY A 175 -17.45 -14.96 19.71
CA GLY A 175 -16.14 -15.54 19.36
C GLY A 175 -14.89 -14.71 19.68
N GLY A 176 -14.99 -13.55 20.32
CA GLY A 176 -13.83 -12.73 20.72
C GLY A 176 -13.56 -12.79 22.23
N THR A 177 -12.35 -13.17 22.62
CA THR A 177 -11.85 -12.93 23.98
C THR A 177 -11.67 -11.44 24.18
N ALA A 178 -12.28 -10.89 25.24
CA ALA A 178 -12.09 -9.50 25.63
C ALA A 178 -10.60 -9.24 25.93
N SER A 179 -9.97 -8.40 25.14
CA SER A 179 -8.62 -7.90 25.44
C SER A 179 -8.75 -6.59 26.23
N PRO A 180 -8.24 -6.48 27.45
CA PRO A 180 -8.45 -5.31 28.32
C PRO A 180 -7.47 -4.15 28.08
N HIS A 181 -6.82 -4.05 26.92
CA HIS A 181 -5.83 -3.03 26.66
C HIS A 181 -6.18 -2.23 25.40
N TRP A 182 -6.61 -0.97 25.65
CA TRP A 182 -6.63 0.15 24.69
C TRP A 182 -5.66 1.23 25.18
#